data_bb53f0a0694c7dddd6aa91fe45ec59b9
#
_entry.id   bb53f0a0694c7dddd6aa91fe45ec59b9
#
_cell.length_a   1.000
_cell.length_b   1.000
_cell.length_c   1.000
_cell.angle_alpha   90.00
_cell.angle_beta   90.00
_cell.angle_gamma   90.00
#
_symmetry.space_group_name_H-M   'P 1'
#
loop_
_entity.id
_entity.type
_entity.pdbx_description
1 polymer ?
#
loop_
_entity_poly.entity_id
_entity_poly.type
_entity_poly.pdbx_seq_one_letter_code
_entity_poly.pdbx_strand_id
1 'polypeptide(L)'
;MKGKEQQMAINIAILGFGTVGSGVAETLDINKELITKRVGEEINVKYILDIRDFPESKFANLVTHNADEVFDSDILIAVETIGGARIAYEYTKRALSLGISVVTSNKELVSTHGPELIKIAQENNCYYLFEAAVGGGIPIIRPLYKCLAANKITKIAGIVNGTTNYILSQMKDEGIDFDTALKQAQANGFAEANPSADIDGIDAQRKISILSTIANDGAYIAPDQISAEGISAITNDDFEFASSIGCDIKLIALYEAGEDKPVVYVAPTLVAKSNLLFNVSGVFNAIMVEGNSLGQAMFYGQGAGTLPTASAVCGDILEAAMSNPTENRTWTEESVAITPYDEIAADIVVRADVPAKIITAAEGYECEVLSDEAILVKGIRHKDIASLVSETGAKSWMHYLK
;
A
#
# COMPACT_ATOMS: atom_id res chain seq x y z
N MET A 1 -23.40 -31.70 -36.23
CA MET A 1 -22.73 -32.07 -34.95
C MET A 1 -21.50 -31.17 -34.88
N LYS A 2 -21.57 -30.04 -34.18
CA LYS A 2 -20.38 -29.23 -33.84
C LYS A 2 -19.65 -30.01 -32.77
N GLY A 3 -18.38 -30.38 -33.05
CA GLY A 3 -17.53 -31.02 -32.08
C GLY A 3 -17.50 -30.15 -30.81
N LYS A 4 -17.66 -30.75 -29.64
CA LYS A 4 -17.27 -30.11 -28.40
C LYS A 4 -15.77 -29.90 -28.51
N GLU A 5 -15.32 -28.70 -28.81
CA GLU A 5 -13.97 -28.29 -28.50
C GLU A 5 -13.80 -28.58 -27.01
N GLN A 6 -12.80 -29.38 -26.71
CA GLN A 6 -12.46 -29.74 -25.34
C GLN A 6 -12.02 -28.45 -24.69
N GLN A 7 -12.90 -27.87 -23.85
CA GLN A 7 -12.65 -26.66 -23.12
C GLN A 7 -11.45 -26.92 -22.22
N MET A 8 -10.27 -26.40 -22.58
CA MET A 8 -9.05 -26.58 -21.80
C MET A 8 -9.12 -25.66 -20.60
N ALA A 9 -9.09 -26.24 -19.40
CA ALA A 9 -9.05 -25.46 -18.16
C ALA A 9 -7.75 -24.66 -18.07
N ILE A 10 -7.83 -23.45 -17.56
CA ILE A 10 -6.67 -22.62 -17.21
C ILE A 10 -6.10 -23.13 -15.90
N ASN A 11 -4.96 -23.85 -15.98
CA ASN A 11 -4.30 -24.37 -14.78
C ASN A 11 -3.48 -23.28 -14.10
N ILE A 12 -3.63 -23.17 -12.79
CA ILE A 12 -2.86 -22.25 -11.94
C ILE A 12 -2.21 -23.01 -10.78
N ALA A 13 -1.13 -22.44 -10.22
CA ALA A 13 -0.54 -22.91 -8.97
C ALA A 13 -0.55 -21.80 -7.93
N ILE A 14 -0.81 -22.15 -6.67
CA ILE A 14 -0.70 -21.24 -5.53
C ILE A 14 0.62 -21.54 -4.82
N LEU A 15 1.50 -20.55 -4.74
CA LEU A 15 2.79 -20.60 -4.07
C LEU A 15 2.66 -19.96 -2.68
N GLY A 16 2.62 -20.81 -1.65
CA GLY A 16 2.29 -20.42 -0.27
C GLY A 16 0.80 -20.58 0.05
N PHE A 17 0.47 -21.41 1.04
CA PHE A 17 -0.91 -21.67 1.44
C PHE A 17 -1.20 -21.16 2.86
N GLY A 18 -0.73 -19.92 3.12
CA GLY A 18 -1.06 -19.15 4.31
C GLY A 18 -2.42 -18.47 4.19
N THR A 19 -2.60 -17.38 4.94
CA THR A 19 -3.86 -16.61 5.00
C THR A 19 -4.37 -16.19 3.61
N VAL A 20 -3.49 -15.64 2.76
CA VAL A 20 -3.90 -15.17 1.42
C VAL A 20 -4.11 -16.33 0.46
N GLY A 21 -3.15 -17.27 0.37
CA GLY A 21 -3.24 -18.39 -0.58
C GLY A 21 -4.45 -19.29 -0.34
N SER A 22 -4.78 -19.59 0.92
CA SER A 22 -6.00 -20.33 1.26
C SER A 22 -7.26 -19.55 0.88
N GLY A 23 -7.27 -18.24 1.13
CA GLY A 23 -8.37 -17.35 0.73
C GLY A 23 -8.57 -17.29 -0.79
N VAL A 24 -7.48 -17.33 -1.58
CA VAL A 24 -7.55 -17.40 -3.06
C VAL A 24 -8.22 -18.70 -3.51
N ALA A 25 -7.76 -19.85 -3.00
CA ALA A 25 -8.36 -21.13 -3.33
C ALA A 25 -9.86 -21.18 -2.97
N GLU A 26 -10.21 -20.65 -1.80
CA GLU A 26 -11.61 -20.54 -1.35
C GLU A 26 -12.43 -19.61 -2.23
N THR A 27 -11.91 -18.43 -2.56
CA THR A 27 -12.61 -17.45 -3.41
C THR A 27 -12.88 -18.00 -4.81
N LEU A 28 -11.90 -18.70 -5.40
CA LEU A 28 -12.06 -19.36 -6.70
C LEU A 28 -13.11 -20.47 -6.65
N ASP A 29 -13.15 -21.25 -5.57
CA ASP A 29 -14.13 -22.34 -5.40
C ASP A 29 -15.55 -21.79 -5.20
N ILE A 30 -15.74 -20.84 -4.29
CA ILE A 30 -17.05 -20.23 -3.99
C ILE A 30 -17.65 -19.56 -5.24
N ASN A 31 -16.81 -18.90 -6.05
CA ASN A 31 -17.25 -18.14 -7.23
C ASN A 31 -17.00 -18.87 -8.56
N LYS A 32 -16.74 -20.17 -8.53
CA LYS A 32 -16.36 -20.96 -9.70
C LYS A 32 -17.24 -20.74 -10.91
N GLU A 33 -18.56 -20.87 -10.76
CA GLU A 33 -19.51 -20.71 -11.85
C GLU A 33 -19.50 -19.28 -12.45
N LEU A 34 -19.44 -18.26 -11.58
CA LEU A 34 -19.37 -16.86 -11.98
C LEU A 34 -18.07 -16.56 -12.73
N ILE A 35 -16.95 -17.07 -12.22
CA ILE A 35 -15.62 -16.88 -12.81
C ILE A 35 -15.55 -17.55 -14.17
N THR A 36 -15.96 -18.83 -14.27
CA THR A 36 -16.00 -19.58 -15.52
C THR A 36 -16.84 -18.86 -16.58
N LYS A 37 -18.00 -18.33 -16.17
CA LYS A 37 -18.85 -17.56 -17.10
C LYS A 37 -18.17 -16.29 -17.62
N ARG A 38 -17.37 -15.60 -16.79
CA ARG A 38 -16.68 -14.35 -17.15
C ARG A 38 -15.45 -14.60 -18.00
N VAL A 39 -14.66 -15.60 -17.65
CA VAL A 39 -13.42 -15.98 -18.35
C VAL A 39 -13.72 -16.74 -19.64
N GLY A 40 -14.81 -17.50 -19.68
CA GLY A 40 -15.14 -18.41 -20.75
C GLY A 40 -14.59 -19.82 -20.58
N GLU A 41 -13.63 -20.00 -19.67
CA GLU A 41 -12.96 -21.26 -19.34
C GLU A 41 -12.89 -21.45 -17.82
N GLU A 42 -12.77 -22.68 -17.37
CA GLU A 42 -12.61 -23.00 -15.94
C GLU A 42 -11.18 -22.66 -15.49
N ILE A 43 -11.03 -21.93 -14.37
CA ILE A 43 -9.75 -21.77 -13.67
C ILE A 43 -9.59 -22.92 -12.68
N ASN A 44 -8.56 -23.73 -12.86
CA ASN A 44 -8.30 -24.92 -12.06
C ASN A 44 -7.03 -24.73 -11.21
N VAL A 45 -7.15 -24.80 -9.88
CA VAL A 45 -5.99 -24.87 -8.98
C VAL A 45 -5.40 -26.27 -9.10
N LYS A 46 -4.29 -26.39 -9.84
CA LYS A 46 -3.62 -27.66 -10.10
C LYS A 46 -2.66 -28.06 -8.99
N TYR A 47 -1.92 -27.09 -8.46
CA TYR A 47 -0.94 -27.29 -7.38
C TYR A 47 -1.04 -26.21 -6.33
N ILE A 48 -0.70 -26.60 -5.10
CA ILE A 48 -0.44 -25.72 -3.97
C ILE A 48 0.95 -26.05 -3.46
N LEU A 49 1.91 -25.15 -3.66
CA LEU A 49 3.28 -25.31 -3.19
C LEU A 49 3.42 -24.68 -1.80
N ASP A 50 3.62 -25.49 -0.78
CA ASP A 50 3.93 -25.03 0.59
C ASP A 50 4.88 -26.02 1.26
N ILE A 51 5.63 -25.57 2.26
CA ILE A 51 6.50 -26.43 3.06
C ILE A 51 5.74 -27.23 4.15
N ARG A 52 4.48 -26.89 4.37
CA ARG A 52 3.59 -27.47 5.37
C ARG A 52 2.54 -28.34 4.71
N ASP A 53 2.02 -29.31 5.46
CA ASP A 53 0.81 -30.06 5.12
C ASP A 53 -0.43 -29.40 5.69
N PHE A 54 -1.57 -29.59 5.01
CA PHE A 54 -2.86 -29.03 5.40
C PHE A 54 -3.95 -30.14 5.39
N PRO A 55 -3.84 -31.16 6.24
CA PRO A 55 -4.70 -32.35 6.17
C PRO A 55 -6.19 -32.06 6.35
N GLU A 56 -6.53 -31.00 7.07
CA GLU A 56 -7.93 -30.58 7.29
C GLU A 56 -8.51 -29.74 6.14
N SER A 57 -7.67 -29.34 5.18
CA SER A 57 -8.12 -28.55 4.05
C SER A 57 -8.77 -29.43 2.98
N LYS A 58 -9.86 -28.97 2.40
CA LYS A 58 -10.46 -29.60 1.21
C LYS A 58 -9.53 -29.64 -0.01
N PHE A 59 -8.46 -28.85 0.02
CA PHE A 59 -7.42 -28.76 -1.01
C PHE A 59 -6.16 -29.58 -0.68
N ALA A 60 -6.18 -30.39 0.38
CA ALA A 60 -5.01 -31.13 0.86
C ALA A 60 -4.35 -31.99 -0.23
N ASN A 61 -5.13 -32.57 -1.13
CA ASN A 61 -4.65 -33.40 -2.23
C ASN A 61 -3.94 -32.65 -3.36
N LEU A 62 -3.96 -31.30 -3.34
CA LEU A 62 -3.28 -30.44 -4.30
C LEU A 62 -1.92 -29.95 -3.78
N VAL A 63 -1.62 -30.23 -2.50
CA VAL A 63 -0.39 -29.75 -1.84
C VAL A 63 0.81 -30.58 -2.32
N THR A 64 1.85 -29.87 -2.72
CA THR A 64 3.16 -30.44 -3.04
C THR A 64 4.26 -29.62 -2.37
N HIS A 65 5.39 -30.28 -2.06
CA HIS A 65 6.61 -29.65 -1.54
C HIS A 65 7.69 -29.51 -2.63
N ASN A 66 7.39 -29.99 -3.84
CA ASN A 66 8.33 -30.01 -4.95
C ASN A 66 8.05 -28.87 -5.94
N ALA A 67 8.88 -27.85 -5.92
CA ALA A 67 8.76 -26.72 -6.83
C ALA A 67 8.95 -27.12 -8.32
N ASP A 68 9.80 -28.11 -8.61
CA ASP A 68 10.03 -28.56 -9.99
C ASP A 68 8.76 -29.20 -10.57
N GLU A 69 8.02 -29.96 -9.77
CA GLU A 69 6.74 -30.53 -10.19
C GLU A 69 5.74 -29.43 -10.61
N VAL A 70 5.76 -28.30 -9.93
CA VAL A 70 4.90 -27.16 -10.26
C VAL A 70 5.35 -26.47 -11.55
N PHE A 71 6.64 -26.10 -11.64
CA PHE A 71 7.15 -25.30 -12.74
C PHE A 71 7.37 -26.08 -14.04
N ASP A 72 7.51 -27.40 -13.99
CA ASP A 72 7.63 -28.28 -15.17
C ASP A 72 6.24 -28.72 -15.69
N SER A 73 5.15 -28.26 -15.06
CA SER A 73 3.79 -28.59 -15.48
C SER A 73 3.21 -27.56 -16.46
N ASP A 74 1.95 -27.75 -16.85
CA ASP A 74 1.20 -26.89 -17.78
C ASP A 74 0.45 -25.74 -17.09
N ILE A 75 0.97 -25.20 -15.98
CA ILE A 75 0.37 -24.02 -15.34
C ILE A 75 0.63 -22.78 -16.20
N LEU A 76 -0.38 -21.92 -16.27
CA LEU A 76 -0.31 -20.65 -16.99
C LEU A 76 -0.12 -19.45 -16.05
N ILE A 77 -0.54 -19.60 -14.79
CA ILE A 77 -0.48 -18.54 -13.78
C ILE A 77 0.04 -19.13 -12.46
N ALA A 78 1.05 -18.48 -11.89
CA ALA A 78 1.54 -18.73 -10.54
C ALA A 78 1.05 -17.62 -9.62
N VAL A 79 0.39 -17.97 -8.51
CA VAL A 79 -0.14 -17.05 -7.51
C VAL A 79 0.81 -17.04 -6.33
N GLU A 80 1.66 -16.01 -6.24
CA GLU A 80 2.67 -15.87 -5.19
C GLU A 80 2.05 -15.22 -3.96
N THR A 81 2.02 -15.97 -2.85
CA THR A 81 1.51 -15.55 -1.54
C THR A 81 2.42 -16.01 -0.39
N ILE A 82 3.74 -16.11 -0.68
CA ILE A 82 4.76 -16.49 0.28
C ILE A 82 5.15 -15.26 1.13
N GLY A 83 5.34 -15.46 2.42
CA GLY A 83 5.85 -14.41 3.29
C GLY A 83 7.34 -14.13 3.07
N GLY A 84 7.73 -12.84 3.06
CA GLY A 84 9.09 -12.38 2.83
C GLY A 84 9.48 -12.34 1.35
N ALA A 85 10.63 -11.71 1.04
CA ALA A 85 11.02 -11.46 -0.35
C ALA A 85 11.89 -12.55 -0.98
N ARG A 86 12.78 -13.21 -0.22
CA ARG A 86 13.84 -14.06 -0.78
C ARG A 86 13.32 -15.23 -1.63
N ILE A 87 12.52 -16.11 -1.05
CA ILE A 87 11.98 -17.28 -1.77
C ILE A 87 10.93 -16.85 -2.78
N ALA A 88 10.10 -15.85 -2.44
CA ALA A 88 9.14 -15.26 -3.35
C ALA A 88 9.81 -14.73 -4.62
N TYR A 89 10.96 -14.05 -4.50
CA TYR A 89 11.74 -13.57 -5.64
C TYR A 89 12.24 -14.72 -6.53
N GLU A 90 12.85 -15.75 -5.93
CA GLU A 90 13.38 -16.89 -6.68
C GLU A 90 12.28 -17.57 -7.52
N TYR A 91 11.12 -17.83 -6.91
CA TYR A 91 10.02 -18.51 -7.59
C TYR A 91 9.31 -17.60 -8.61
N THR A 92 9.13 -16.32 -8.27
CA THR A 92 8.55 -15.34 -9.21
C THR A 92 9.44 -15.19 -10.45
N LYS A 93 10.74 -15.01 -10.25
CA LYS A 93 11.71 -14.91 -11.36
C LYS A 93 11.71 -16.18 -12.24
N ARG A 94 11.71 -17.35 -11.61
CA ARG A 94 11.61 -18.63 -12.33
C ARG A 94 10.34 -18.75 -13.17
N ALA A 95 9.18 -18.46 -12.57
CA ALA A 95 7.90 -18.48 -13.27
C ALA A 95 7.87 -17.57 -14.48
N LEU A 96 8.23 -16.29 -14.28
CA LEU A 96 8.27 -15.28 -15.35
C LEU A 96 9.25 -15.65 -16.47
N SER A 97 10.42 -16.21 -16.13
CA SER A 97 11.40 -16.69 -17.11
C SER A 97 10.92 -17.88 -17.94
N LEU A 98 9.95 -18.65 -17.44
CA LEU A 98 9.27 -19.74 -18.16
C LEU A 98 8.04 -19.26 -18.96
N GLY A 99 7.73 -17.97 -18.97
CA GLY A 99 6.54 -17.41 -19.60
C GLY A 99 5.24 -17.66 -18.80
N ILE A 100 5.35 -18.07 -17.53
CA ILE A 100 4.22 -18.23 -16.64
C ILE A 100 3.89 -16.88 -16.01
N SER A 101 2.65 -16.40 -16.15
CA SER A 101 2.20 -15.17 -15.53
C SER A 101 2.23 -15.28 -14.01
N VAL A 102 2.62 -14.21 -13.32
CA VAL A 102 2.63 -14.18 -11.85
C VAL A 102 1.69 -13.13 -11.31
N VAL A 103 0.92 -13.51 -10.31
CA VAL A 103 0.04 -12.63 -9.52
C VAL A 103 0.54 -12.66 -8.09
N THR A 104 0.78 -11.50 -7.45
CA THR A 104 1.34 -11.44 -6.10
C THR A 104 0.62 -10.44 -5.20
N SER A 105 0.64 -10.70 -3.88
CA SER A 105 0.26 -9.75 -2.83
C SER A 105 1.48 -9.20 -2.07
N ASN A 106 2.69 -9.54 -2.48
CA ASN A 106 3.92 -9.27 -1.76
C ASN A 106 4.47 -7.88 -2.06
N LYS A 107 4.08 -6.89 -1.24
CA LYS A 107 4.54 -5.51 -1.38
C LYS A 107 6.06 -5.34 -1.27
N GLU A 108 6.72 -6.17 -0.45
CA GLU A 108 8.17 -6.13 -0.30
C GLU A 108 8.86 -6.55 -1.60
N LEU A 109 8.40 -7.64 -2.21
CA LEU A 109 8.89 -8.11 -3.48
C LEU A 109 8.68 -7.07 -4.59
N VAL A 110 7.47 -6.50 -4.68
CA VAL A 110 7.14 -5.51 -5.71
C VAL A 110 7.91 -4.22 -5.55
N SER A 111 8.01 -3.68 -4.32
CA SER A 111 8.70 -2.41 -4.08
C SER A 111 10.21 -2.48 -4.29
N THR A 112 10.84 -3.66 -4.10
CA THR A 112 12.31 -3.83 -4.22
C THR A 112 12.75 -4.41 -5.54
N HIS A 113 12.00 -5.35 -6.10
CA HIS A 113 12.37 -6.10 -7.31
C HIS A 113 11.41 -5.87 -8.49
N GLY A 114 10.43 -4.97 -8.32
CA GLY A 114 9.43 -4.67 -9.35
C GLY A 114 10.02 -4.38 -10.73
N PRO A 115 11.01 -3.48 -10.86
CA PRO A 115 11.63 -3.16 -12.16
C PRO A 115 12.15 -4.38 -12.90
N GLU A 116 12.94 -5.23 -12.24
CA GLU A 116 13.51 -6.44 -12.83
C GLU A 116 12.42 -7.45 -13.20
N LEU A 117 11.48 -7.70 -12.29
CA LEU A 117 10.43 -8.70 -12.51
C LEU A 117 9.44 -8.30 -13.61
N ILE A 118 9.09 -7.02 -13.70
CA ILE A 118 8.28 -6.48 -14.80
C ILE A 118 9.00 -6.64 -16.14
N LYS A 119 10.31 -6.35 -16.19
CA LYS A 119 11.13 -6.52 -17.39
C LYS A 119 11.16 -7.98 -17.85
N ILE A 120 11.42 -8.92 -16.93
CA ILE A 120 11.40 -10.36 -17.23
C ILE A 120 10.04 -10.79 -17.78
N ALA A 121 8.95 -10.33 -17.17
CA ALA A 121 7.59 -10.61 -17.62
C ALA A 121 7.35 -10.15 -19.06
N GLN A 122 7.81 -8.93 -19.40
CA GLN A 122 7.71 -8.37 -20.76
C GLN A 122 8.52 -9.16 -21.78
N GLU A 123 9.77 -9.50 -21.44
CA GLU A 123 10.67 -10.28 -22.31
C GLU A 123 10.10 -11.67 -22.63
N ASN A 124 9.28 -12.25 -21.74
CA ASN A 124 8.69 -13.58 -21.88
C ASN A 124 7.18 -13.54 -22.21
N ASN A 125 6.62 -12.37 -22.58
CA ASN A 125 5.21 -12.21 -22.94
C ASN A 125 4.24 -12.78 -21.91
N CYS A 126 4.48 -12.54 -20.62
CA CYS A 126 3.61 -12.92 -19.52
C CYS A 126 3.35 -11.71 -18.60
N TYR A 127 2.40 -11.87 -17.67
CA TYR A 127 2.04 -10.83 -16.73
C TYR A 127 2.79 -10.94 -15.42
N TYR A 128 3.14 -9.79 -14.84
CA TYR A 128 3.42 -9.63 -13.42
C TYR A 128 2.41 -8.65 -12.84
N LEU A 129 1.42 -9.15 -12.08
CA LEU A 129 0.30 -8.37 -11.54
C LEU A 129 0.35 -8.37 -10.01
N PHE A 130 -0.01 -7.24 -9.40
CA PHE A 130 0.19 -7.05 -7.97
C PHE A 130 -0.84 -6.12 -7.30
N GLU A 131 -2.11 -6.19 -7.74
CA GLU A 131 -3.20 -5.37 -7.16
C GLU A 131 -3.26 -5.49 -5.64
N ALA A 132 -3.10 -6.71 -5.12
CA ALA A 132 -3.17 -7.00 -3.69
C ALA A 132 -1.94 -6.52 -2.88
N ALA A 133 -0.90 -6.01 -3.52
CA ALA A 133 0.29 -5.50 -2.83
C ALA A 133 0.01 -4.18 -2.10
N VAL A 134 -0.99 -3.40 -2.53
CA VAL A 134 -1.40 -2.16 -1.88
C VAL A 134 -2.90 -2.14 -1.66
N GLY A 135 -3.32 -1.75 -0.45
CA GLY A 135 -4.74 -1.57 -0.13
C GLY A 135 -5.54 -2.86 0.09
N GLY A 136 -4.90 -4.04 0.06
CA GLY A 136 -5.58 -5.31 0.29
C GLY A 136 -6.75 -5.54 -0.67
N GLY A 137 -7.99 -5.39 -0.17
CA GLY A 137 -9.19 -5.50 -0.99
C GLY A 137 -9.59 -4.24 -1.76
N ILE A 138 -8.89 -3.12 -1.55
CA ILE A 138 -9.16 -1.84 -2.22
C ILE A 138 -8.55 -1.88 -3.63
N PRO A 139 -9.34 -1.72 -4.70
CA PRO A 139 -8.78 -1.63 -6.05
C PRO A 139 -8.12 -0.26 -6.24
N ILE A 140 -6.81 -0.21 -6.42
CA ILE A 140 -6.07 1.04 -6.62
C ILE A 140 -5.05 0.96 -7.77
N ILE A 141 -4.30 -0.13 -7.89
CA ILE A 141 -3.24 -0.26 -8.89
C ILE A 141 -3.83 -0.32 -10.30
N ARG A 142 -4.82 -1.19 -10.51
CA ARG A 142 -5.52 -1.28 -11.81
C ARG A 142 -6.26 0.01 -12.15
N PRO A 143 -6.99 0.67 -11.26
CA PRO A 143 -7.53 2.00 -11.50
C PRO A 143 -6.50 3.03 -11.94
N LEU A 144 -5.33 3.12 -11.32
CA LEU A 144 -4.28 4.03 -11.73
C LEU A 144 -3.81 3.76 -13.17
N TYR A 145 -3.58 2.49 -13.52
CA TYR A 145 -3.13 2.11 -14.86
C TYR A 145 -4.22 2.22 -15.95
N LYS A 146 -5.49 2.00 -15.61
CA LYS A 146 -6.59 1.87 -16.60
C LYS A 146 -7.62 2.99 -16.48
N CYS A 147 -8.29 3.10 -15.34
CA CYS A 147 -9.41 4.03 -15.19
C CYS A 147 -8.97 5.49 -15.16
N LEU A 148 -7.81 5.76 -14.56
CA LEU A 148 -7.25 7.09 -14.38
C LEU A 148 -6.14 7.43 -15.38
N ALA A 149 -5.83 6.55 -16.32
CA ALA A 149 -4.74 6.68 -17.29
C ALA A 149 -4.75 7.96 -18.14
N ALA A 150 -5.90 8.62 -18.26
CA ALA A 150 -6.01 9.89 -18.99
C ALA A 150 -5.61 11.12 -18.13
N ASN A 151 -5.21 10.91 -16.89
CA ASN A 151 -4.87 11.99 -15.96
C ASN A 151 -3.38 11.94 -15.59
N LYS A 152 -2.75 13.12 -15.51
CA LYS A 152 -1.53 13.26 -14.73
C LYS A 152 -1.92 13.22 -13.24
N ILE A 153 -1.45 12.21 -12.54
CA ILE A 153 -1.66 12.12 -11.08
C ILE A 153 -0.74 13.13 -10.41
N THR A 154 -1.34 14.05 -9.69
CA THR A 154 -0.60 15.15 -9.03
C THR A 154 -0.35 14.89 -7.56
N LYS A 155 -1.24 14.12 -6.91
CA LYS A 155 -1.11 13.78 -5.49
C LYS A 155 -1.74 12.43 -5.18
N ILE A 156 -1.09 11.68 -4.29
CA ILE A 156 -1.69 10.54 -3.58
C ILE A 156 -1.46 10.77 -2.10
N ALA A 157 -2.53 10.70 -1.31
CA ALA A 157 -2.45 10.71 0.16
C ALA A 157 -3.25 9.52 0.68
N GLY A 158 -2.62 8.66 1.49
CA GLY A 158 -3.25 7.41 1.90
C GLY A 158 -3.01 7.01 3.35
N ILE A 159 -4.08 6.50 3.97
CA ILE A 159 -4.02 5.67 5.16
C ILE A 159 -3.94 4.23 4.66
N VAL A 160 -2.72 3.69 4.57
CA VAL A 160 -2.45 2.43 3.87
C VAL A 160 -2.03 1.28 4.80
N ASN A 161 -2.04 1.54 6.12
CA ASN A 161 -1.76 0.53 7.14
C ASN A 161 -2.90 0.46 8.15
N GLY A 162 -3.61 -0.67 8.21
CA GLY A 162 -4.76 -0.87 9.10
C GLY A 162 -4.39 -0.98 10.57
N THR A 163 -3.21 -1.52 10.89
CA THR A 163 -2.70 -1.67 12.27
C THR A 163 -2.48 -0.32 12.91
N THR A 164 -1.74 0.57 12.24
CA THR A 164 -1.47 1.93 12.76
C THR A 164 -2.73 2.76 12.83
N ASN A 165 -3.62 2.66 11.84
CA ASN A 165 -4.90 3.37 11.89
C ASN A 165 -5.79 2.89 13.03
N TYR A 166 -5.80 1.57 13.31
CA TYR A 166 -6.51 1.02 14.46
C TYR A 166 -5.94 1.57 15.78
N ILE A 167 -4.61 1.53 15.96
CA ILE A 167 -3.95 2.02 17.18
C ILE A 167 -4.29 3.50 17.41
N LEU A 168 -4.10 4.35 16.41
CA LEU A 168 -4.41 5.78 16.50
C LEU A 168 -5.91 6.04 16.78
N SER A 169 -6.80 5.22 16.19
CA SER A 169 -8.25 5.33 16.47
C SER A 169 -8.58 4.98 17.93
N GLN A 170 -7.97 3.92 18.48
CA GLN A 170 -8.19 3.53 19.88
C GLN A 170 -7.64 4.57 20.85
N MET A 171 -6.44 5.11 20.60
CA MET A 171 -5.88 6.20 21.40
C MET A 171 -6.81 7.40 21.44
N LYS A 172 -7.36 7.80 20.28
CA LYS A 172 -8.30 8.92 20.18
C LYS A 172 -9.63 8.64 20.87
N ASP A 173 -10.27 7.50 20.55
CA ASP A 173 -11.66 7.25 20.90
C ASP A 173 -11.80 6.79 22.36
N GLU A 174 -10.82 6.06 22.90
CA GLU A 174 -10.81 5.50 24.26
C GLU A 174 -9.88 6.29 25.22
N GLY A 175 -9.05 7.20 24.72
CA GLY A 175 -8.11 7.97 25.53
C GLY A 175 -6.99 7.11 26.16
N ILE A 176 -6.70 5.94 25.60
CA ILE A 176 -5.66 5.02 26.05
C ILE A 176 -4.30 5.37 25.45
N ASP A 177 -3.22 4.99 26.13
CA ASP A 177 -1.86 5.20 25.62
C ASP A 177 -1.50 4.25 24.49
N PHE A 178 -0.41 4.56 23.77
CA PHE A 178 0.09 3.78 22.66
C PHE A 178 0.32 2.30 22.99
N ASP A 179 0.97 2.01 24.14
CA ASP A 179 1.30 0.64 24.54
C ASP A 179 0.05 -0.20 24.81
N THR A 180 -0.97 0.42 25.39
CA THR A 180 -2.27 -0.22 25.67
C THR A 180 -3.00 -0.49 24.34
N ALA A 181 -3.05 0.48 23.43
CA ALA A 181 -3.66 0.32 22.12
C ALA A 181 -2.95 -0.74 21.25
N LEU A 182 -1.61 -0.79 21.31
CA LEU A 182 -0.82 -1.84 20.63
C LEU A 182 -1.14 -3.23 21.17
N LYS A 183 -1.22 -3.41 22.50
CA LYS A 183 -1.61 -4.70 23.10
C LYS A 183 -3.02 -5.13 22.70
N GLN A 184 -3.96 -4.20 22.62
CA GLN A 184 -5.30 -4.49 22.10
C GLN A 184 -5.26 -4.90 20.62
N ALA A 185 -4.46 -4.23 19.78
CA ALA A 185 -4.27 -4.59 18.39
C ALA A 185 -3.72 -6.02 18.24
N GLN A 186 -2.73 -6.39 19.08
CA GLN A 186 -2.16 -7.74 19.10
C GLN A 186 -3.17 -8.79 19.56
N ALA A 187 -3.93 -8.51 20.63
CA ALA A 187 -4.96 -9.42 21.15
C ALA A 187 -6.08 -9.68 20.12
N ASN A 188 -6.42 -8.66 19.31
CA ASN A 188 -7.42 -8.74 18.26
C ASN A 188 -6.89 -9.30 16.93
N GLY A 189 -5.58 -9.63 16.85
CA GLY A 189 -4.95 -10.16 15.64
C GLY A 189 -4.70 -9.12 14.55
N PHE A 190 -4.75 -7.82 14.86
CA PHE A 190 -4.46 -6.74 13.94
C PHE A 190 -2.97 -6.37 13.89
N ALA A 191 -2.20 -6.73 14.93
CA ALA A 191 -0.75 -6.57 14.99
C ALA A 191 -0.09 -7.89 15.29
N GLU A 192 1.06 -8.14 14.68
CA GLU A 192 1.93 -9.29 14.97
C GLU A 192 2.71 -9.08 16.28
N ALA A 193 3.36 -10.15 16.76
CA ALA A 193 4.22 -10.08 17.95
C ALA A 193 5.38 -9.09 17.76
N ASN A 194 5.93 -8.99 16.54
CA ASN A 194 6.88 -7.93 16.17
C ASN A 194 6.19 -6.96 15.20
N PRO A 195 5.63 -5.84 15.68
CA PRO A 195 4.85 -4.91 14.89
C PRO A 195 5.70 -3.81 14.23
N SER A 196 7.03 -3.86 14.32
CA SER A 196 7.91 -2.74 13.92
C SER A 196 7.70 -2.29 12.49
N ALA A 197 7.47 -3.22 11.55
CA ALA A 197 7.19 -2.85 10.16
C ALA A 197 5.95 -1.95 10.00
N ASP A 198 4.96 -2.14 10.87
CA ASP A 198 3.73 -1.32 10.88
C ASP A 198 3.98 0.00 11.62
N ILE A 199 4.38 -0.08 12.91
CA ILE A 199 4.45 1.09 13.79
C ILE A 199 5.55 2.08 13.42
N ASP A 200 6.62 1.64 12.75
CA ASP A 200 7.70 2.48 12.25
C ASP A 200 7.44 3.02 10.82
N GLY A 201 6.28 2.69 10.22
CA GLY A 201 5.86 3.20 8.92
C GLY A 201 6.46 2.48 7.71
N ILE A 202 7.23 1.41 7.88
CA ILE A 202 7.92 0.68 6.79
C ILE A 202 6.93 0.00 5.83
N ASP A 203 5.82 -0.54 6.34
CA ASP A 203 4.76 -1.08 5.48
C ASP A 203 4.15 -0.01 4.59
N ALA A 204 3.85 1.16 5.15
CA ALA A 204 3.32 2.30 4.41
C ALA A 204 4.34 2.86 3.40
N GLN A 205 5.63 2.88 3.76
CA GLN A 205 6.75 3.28 2.89
C GLN A 205 6.84 2.39 1.64
N ARG A 206 6.77 1.07 1.80
CA ARG A 206 6.78 0.12 0.66
C ARG A 206 5.57 0.33 -0.26
N LYS A 207 4.40 0.56 0.32
CA LYS A 207 3.16 0.79 -0.43
C LYS A 207 3.17 2.11 -1.19
N ILE A 208 3.64 3.18 -0.58
CA ILE A 208 3.73 4.47 -1.28
C ILE A 208 4.82 4.45 -2.36
N SER A 209 5.92 3.70 -2.18
CA SER A 209 6.91 3.47 -3.24
C SER A 209 6.26 2.90 -4.51
N ILE A 210 5.40 1.89 -4.35
CA ILE A 210 4.66 1.29 -5.48
C ILE A 210 3.72 2.31 -6.12
N LEU A 211 2.89 2.98 -5.30
CA LEU A 211 1.90 3.94 -5.81
C LEU A 211 2.56 5.14 -6.48
N SER A 212 3.62 5.68 -5.90
CA SER A 212 4.36 6.82 -6.47
C SER A 212 5.09 6.47 -7.75
N THR A 213 5.64 5.26 -7.86
CA THR A 213 6.22 4.76 -9.12
C THR A 213 5.17 4.74 -10.24
N ILE A 214 3.97 4.23 -9.94
CA ILE A 214 2.87 4.19 -10.92
C ILE A 214 2.39 5.61 -11.27
N ALA A 215 2.21 6.48 -10.27
CA ALA A 215 1.78 7.86 -10.47
C ALA A 215 2.80 8.72 -11.22
N ASN A 216 4.07 8.32 -11.19
CA ASN A 216 5.18 8.95 -11.89
C ASN A 216 5.53 8.22 -13.21
N ASP A 217 4.51 7.72 -13.91
CA ASP A 217 4.61 7.08 -15.23
C ASP A 217 5.63 5.91 -15.29
N GLY A 218 5.79 5.17 -14.19
CA GLY A 218 6.71 4.04 -14.09
C GLY A 218 8.17 4.44 -13.81
N ALA A 219 8.46 5.71 -13.58
CA ALA A 219 9.77 6.13 -13.07
C ALA A 219 9.94 5.62 -11.64
N TYR A 220 10.72 4.54 -11.48
CA TYR A 220 10.83 3.78 -10.25
C TYR A 220 11.33 4.62 -9.08
N ILE A 221 10.64 4.55 -7.95
CA ILE A 221 11.00 5.22 -6.70
C ILE A 221 11.27 4.13 -5.66
N ALA A 222 12.55 3.91 -5.34
CA ALA A 222 12.96 2.90 -4.39
C ALA A 222 12.50 3.24 -2.96
N PRO A 223 12.04 2.26 -2.17
CA PRO A 223 11.49 2.53 -0.84
C PRO A 223 12.53 3.08 0.14
N ASP A 224 13.81 2.76 -0.01
CA ASP A 224 14.90 3.24 0.85
C ASP A 224 15.22 4.74 0.71
N GLN A 225 14.76 5.39 -0.36
CA GLN A 225 14.85 6.85 -0.50
C GLN A 225 13.72 7.60 0.25
N ILE A 226 12.64 6.91 0.60
CA ILE A 226 11.45 7.52 1.19
C ILE A 226 11.63 7.60 2.70
N SER A 227 11.54 8.81 3.25
CA SER A 227 11.53 8.99 4.71
C SER A 227 10.23 8.43 5.30
N ALA A 228 10.35 7.66 6.38
CA ALA A 228 9.21 7.14 7.12
C ALA A 228 9.36 7.48 8.61
N GLU A 229 8.35 8.11 9.16
CA GLU A 229 8.20 8.38 10.58
C GLU A 229 7.06 7.52 11.14
N GLY A 230 7.34 6.84 12.26
CA GLY A 230 6.38 5.96 12.93
C GLY A 230 5.42 6.70 13.86
N ILE A 231 4.53 5.93 14.52
CA ILE A 231 3.48 6.47 15.39
C ILE A 231 3.78 6.32 16.90
N SER A 232 4.87 5.72 17.29
CA SER A 232 5.16 5.38 18.69
C SER A 232 5.40 6.60 19.60
N ALA A 233 5.71 7.75 19.02
CA ALA A 233 5.88 9.01 19.74
C ALA A 233 4.58 9.79 19.97
N ILE A 234 3.48 9.38 19.36
CA ILE A 234 2.17 10.07 19.49
C ILE A 234 1.59 9.81 20.88
N THR A 235 1.08 10.86 21.49
CA THR A 235 0.53 10.85 22.84
C THR A 235 -0.96 11.25 22.87
N ASN A 236 -1.62 11.05 24.00
CA ASN A 236 -3.00 11.53 24.20
C ASN A 236 -3.10 13.05 24.18
N ASP A 237 -2.07 13.75 24.66
CA ASP A 237 -1.98 15.22 24.59
C ASP A 237 -2.01 15.72 23.12
N ASP A 238 -1.42 14.95 22.19
CA ASP A 238 -1.44 15.30 20.77
C ASP A 238 -2.86 15.14 20.19
N PHE A 239 -3.63 14.14 20.64
CA PHE A 239 -5.03 13.96 20.22
C PHE A 239 -5.95 15.04 20.81
N GLU A 240 -5.77 15.42 22.09
CA GLU A 240 -6.50 16.54 22.69
C GLU A 240 -6.22 17.83 21.94
N PHE A 241 -4.95 18.09 21.64
CA PHE A 241 -4.54 19.24 20.83
C PHE A 241 -5.14 19.19 19.42
N ALA A 242 -5.01 18.07 18.68
CA ALA A 242 -5.56 17.91 17.33
C ALA A 242 -7.08 18.20 17.32
N SER A 243 -7.80 17.65 18.29
CA SER A 243 -9.25 17.86 18.45
C SER A 243 -9.60 19.32 18.67
N SER A 244 -8.80 20.05 19.47
CA SER A 244 -9.02 21.48 19.77
C SER A 244 -8.95 22.39 18.55
N ILE A 245 -8.20 21.97 17.52
CA ILE A 245 -8.05 22.68 16.24
C ILE A 245 -8.85 22.05 15.09
N GLY A 246 -9.75 21.12 15.40
CA GLY A 246 -10.61 20.46 14.41
C GLY A 246 -9.89 19.49 13.48
N CYS A 247 -8.82 18.85 13.97
CA CYS A 247 -8.02 17.86 13.26
C CYS A 247 -8.11 16.47 13.91
N ASP A 248 -7.66 15.46 13.17
CA ASP A 248 -7.37 14.12 13.65
C ASP A 248 -5.94 13.72 13.27
N ILE A 249 -5.32 12.80 13.98
CA ILE A 249 -3.98 12.32 13.68
C ILE A 249 -4.07 11.01 12.89
N LYS A 250 -3.44 10.98 11.72
CA LYS A 250 -3.34 9.79 10.86
C LYS A 250 -1.89 9.58 10.43
N LEU A 251 -1.50 8.31 10.24
CA LEU A 251 -0.25 8.01 9.53
C LEU A 251 -0.51 8.11 8.02
N ILE A 252 0.01 9.14 7.40
CA ILE A 252 -0.21 9.45 5.98
C ILE A 252 1.01 9.04 5.16
N ALA A 253 0.77 8.24 4.14
CA ALA A 253 1.70 7.99 3.05
C ALA A 253 1.38 8.98 1.93
N LEU A 254 2.34 9.85 1.59
CA LEU A 254 2.15 10.95 0.65
C LEU A 254 3.05 10.80 -0.58
N TYR A 255 2.47 11.10 -1.75
CA TYR A 255 3.17 11.42 -2.99
C TYR A 255 2.60 12.72 -3.53
N GLU A 256 3.48 13.63 -3.94
CA GLU A 256 3.12 14.81 -4.74
C GLU A 256 4.07 14.92 -5.94
N ALA A 257 3.50 15.16 -7.11
CA ALA A 257 4.28 15.45 -8.31
C ALA A 257 4.91 16.84 -8.17
N GLY A 258 6.20 16.89 -7.89
CA GLY A 258 6.96 18.14 -7.87
C GLY A 258 7.19 18.72 -9.27
N GLU A 259 7.73 19.93 -9.35
CA GLU A 259 8.12 20.54 -10.62
C GLU A 259 9.31 19.79 -11.25
N ASP A 260 10.35 19.50 -10.46
CA ASP A 260 11.57 18.81 -10.92
C ASP A 260 11.64 17.38 -10.40
N LYS A 261 11.31 17.15 -9.13
CA LYS A 261 11.38 15.86 -8.45
C LYS A 261 10.13 15.65 -7.62
N PRO A 262 9.61 14.40 -7.57
CA PRO A 262 8.48 14.10 -6.71
C PRO A 262 8.84 14.22 -5.23
N VAL A 263 7.85 14.60 -4.43
CA VAL A 263 7.87 14.57 -2.97
C VAL A 263 7.20 13.29 -2.51
N VAL A 264 7.91 12.48 -1.71
CA VAL A 264 7.36 11.23 -1.18
C VAL A 264 7.83 11.03 0.26
N TYR A 265 6.90 10.81 1.18
CA TYR A 265 7.21 10.48 2.57
C TYR A 265 6.06 9.77 3.28
N VAL A 266 6.33 9.25 4.47
CA VAL A 266 5.34 8.71 5.40
C VAL A 266 5.53 9.40 6.74
N ALA A 267 4.48 10.01 7.29
CA ALA A 267 4.55 10.68 8.59
C ALA A 267 3.19 10.76 9.30
N PRO A 268 3.18 10.81 10.63
CA PRO A 268 2.01 11.26 11.38
C PRO A 268 1.62 12.67 10.94
N THR A 269 0.33 12.86 10.68
CA THR A 269 -0.19 14.07 10.06
C THR A 269 -1.49 14.50 10.71
N LEU A 270 -1.62 15.77 11.03
CA LEU A 270 -2.88 16.41 11.41
C LEU A 270 -3.75 16.55 10.17
N VAL A 271 -4.81 15.77 10.11
CA VAL A 271 -5.78 15.78 9.01
C VAL A 271 -6.96 16.64 9.39
N ALA A 272 -7.22 17.70 8.64
CA ALA A 272 -8.33 18.61 8.91
C ALA A 272 -9.69 17.95 8.69
N LYS A 273 -10.70 18.39 9.44
CA LYS A 273 -12.08 17.88 9.34
C LYS A 273 -12.69 18.02 7.94
N SER A 274 -12.18 18.94 7.13
CA SER A 274 -12.60 19.13 5.73
C SER A 274 -12.05 18.07 4.78
N ASN A 275 -10.98 17.36 5.17
CA ASN A 275 -10.35 16.35 4.35
C ASN A 275 -11.12 15.01 4.41
N LEU A 276 -11.19 14.31 3.28
CA LEU A 276 -11.91 13.03 3.17
C LEU A 276 -11.30 11.94 4.08
N LEU A 277 -9.99 11.99 4.35
CA LEU A 277 -9.28 11.00 5.17
C LEU A 277 -9.57 11.18 6.68
N PHE A 278 -10.12 12.31 7.12
CA PHE A 278 -10.42 12.60 8.53
C PHE A 278 -11.28 11.50 9.19
N ASN A 279 -12.31 11.01 8.50
CA ASN A 279 -13.27 10.05 9.03
C ASN A 279 -12.84 8.58 8.85
N VAL A 280 -11.67 8.32 8.33
CA VAL A 280 -11.16 6.94 8.16
C VAL A 280 -10.62 6.43 9.50
N SER A 281 -11.31 5.47 10.11
CA SER A 281 -11.00 4.96 11.45
C SER A 281 -10.93 3.43 11.50
N GLY A 282 -10.47 2.90 12.63
CA GLY A 282 -10.33 1.47 12.89
C GLY A 282 -9.33 0.82 11.93
N VAL A 283 -9.64 -0.38 11.45
CA VAL A 283 -8.77 -1.15 10.55
C VAL A 283 -8.90 -0.78 9.07
N PHE A 284 -9.75 0.22 8.76
CA PHE A 284 -9.99 0.62 7.38
C PHE A 284 -8.84 1.44 6.81
N ASN A 285 -8.65 1.29 5.51
CA ASN A 285 -7.70 2.05 4.71
C ASN A 285 -8.45 2.95 3.74
N ALA A 286 -7.79 4.02 3.32
CA ALA A 286 -8.27 4.88 2.25
C ALA A 286 -7.08 5.48 1.48
N ILE A 287 -7.24 5.60 0.17
CA ILE A 287 -6.25 6.18 -0.72
C ILE A 287 -6.96 7.26 -1.54
N MET A 288 -6.59 8.49 -1.29
CA MET A 288 -7.05 9.66 -2.05
C MET A 288 -6.07 9.92 -3.18
N VAL A 289 -6.60 10.12 -4.37
CA VAL A 289 -5.84 10.40 -5.60
C VAL A 289 -6.34 11.71 -6.19
N GLU A 290 -5.43 12.60 -6.53
CA GLU A 290 -5.73 13.81 -7.29
C GLU A 290 -5.15 13.72 -8.70
N GLY A 291 -5.94 14.08 -9.68
CA GLY A 291 -5.52 14.17 -11.08
C GLY A 291 -5.86 15.52 -11.68
N ASN A 292 -5.07 15.97 -12.63
CA ASN A 292 -5.22 17.26 -13.27
C ASN A 292 -6.60 17.52 -13.93
N SER A 293 -7.30 16.47 -14.30
CA SER A 293 -8.65 16.55 -14.90
C SER A 293 -9.71 15.88 -14.05
N LEU A 294 -9.34 14.87 -13.25
CA LEU A 294 -10.24 14.15 -12.37
C LEU A 294 -10.67 15.00 -11.16
N GLY A 295 -9.79 15.87 -10.67
CA GLY A 295 -9.90 16.41 -9.32
C GLY A 295 -9.55 15.33 -8.30
N GLN A 296 -10.33 15.22 -7.21
CA GLN A 296 -10.10 14.24 -6.15
C GLN A 296 -11.00 13.01 -6.30
N ALA A 297 -10.42 11.83 -6.12
CA ALA A 297 -11.14 10.57 -5.94
C ALA A 297 -10.57 9.84 -4.70
N MET A 298 -11.41 9.09 -3.99
CA MET A 298 -10.99 8.31 -2.84
C MET A 298 -11.44 6.85 -2.99
N PHE A 299 -10.52 5.94 -2.72
CA PHE A 299 -10.74 4.50 -2.66
C PHE A 299 -10.68 4.06 -1.20
N TYR A 300 -11.75 3.48 -0.69
CA TYR A 300 -11.92 3.14 0.72
C TYR A 300 -12.36 1.71 0.89
N GLY A 301 -11.84 1.01 1.90
CA GLY A 301 -12.23 -0.37 2.21
C GLY A 301 -11.33 -1.05 3.22
N GLN A 302 -11.36 -2.38 3.23
CA GLN A 302 -10.50 -3.20 4.09
C GLN A 302 -9.11 -3.33 3.46
N GLY A 303 -8.11 -2.76 4.14
CA GLY A 303 -6.72 -2.76 3.70
C GLY A 303 -5.98 -4.08 3.90
N ALA A 304 -6.59 -5.03 4.61
CA ALA A 304 -6.07 -6.36 4.90
C ALA A 304 -7.23 -7.34 5.13
N GLY A 305 -6.90 -8.62 5.28
CA GLY A 305 -7.85 -9.69 5.56
C GLY A 305 -7.81 -10.79 4.50
N THR A 306 -8.16 -12.01 4.89
CA THR A 306 -8.06 -13.20 4.04
C THR A 306 -8.84 -13.04 2.73
N LEU A 307 -10.14 -12.83 2.81
CA LEU A 307 -11.01 -12.74 1.63
C LEU A 307 -10.88 -11.40 0.88
N PRO A 308 -10.77 -10.22 1.53
CA PRO A 308 -10.51 -8.97 0.81
C PRO A 308 -9.25 -9.03 -0.05
N THR A 309 -8.11 -9.46 0.52
CA THR A 309 -6.86 -9.60 -0.22
C THR A 309 -6.95 -10.66 -1.33
N ALA A 310 -7.54 -11.82 -1.02
CA ALA A 310 -7.80 -12.86 -2.02
C ALA A 310 -8.67 -12.37 -3.18
N SER A 311 -9.65 -11.52 -2.93
CA SER A 311 -10.49 -10.92 -3.97
C SER A 311 -9.68 -10.09 -4.98
N ALA A 312 -8.71 -9.29 -4.51
CA ALA A 312 -7.81 -8.53 -5.38
C ALA A 312 -6.90 -9.47 -6.21
N VAL A 313 -6.32 -10.50 -5.56
CA VAL A 313 -5.52 -11.54 -6.23
C VAL A 313 -6.34 -12.26 -7.30
N CYS A 314 -7.58 -12.66 -6.98
CA CYS A 314 -8.47 -13.28 -7.97
C CYS A 314 -8.80 -12.35 -9.14
N GLY A 315 -8.93 -11.05 -8.88
CA GLY A 315 -9.08 -10.04 -9.94
C GLY A 315 -7.91 -10.05 -10.92
N ASP A 316 -6.68 -10.18 -10.41
CA ASP A 316 -5.48 -10.26 -11.23
C ASP A 316 -5.38 -11.61 -11.96
N ILE A 317 -5.79 -12.72 -11.34
CA ILE A 317 -5.88 -14.03 -12.02
C ILE A 317 -6.84 -13.94 -13.23
N LEU A 318 -8.00 -13.30 -13.06
CA LEU A 318 -8.96 -13.11 -14.15
C LEU A 318 -8.37 -12.21 -15.25
N GLU A 319 -7.67 -11.15 -14.90
CA GLU A 319 -7.00 -10.28 -15.88
C GLU A 319 -5.97 -11.06 -16.69
N ALA A 320 -5.12 -11.84 -16.03
CA ALA A 320 -4.12 -12.68 -16.69
C ALA A 320 -4.74 -13.77 -17.59
N ALA A 321 -5.91 -14.31 -17.18
CA ALA A 321 -6.62 -15.35 -17.92
C ALA A 321 -7.37 -14.82 -19.15
N MET A 322 -7.86 -13.57 -19.13
CA MET A 322 -8.73 -13.00 -20.18
C MET A 322 -8.01 -12.13 -21.19
N SER A 323 -6.81 -11.70 -20.94
CA SER A 323 -6.10 -10.73 -21.77
C SER A 323 -4.77 -11.31 -22.27
N ASN A 324 -4.28 -10.75 -23.38
CA ASN A 324 -2.90 -10.98 -23.80
C ASN A 324 -2.00 -9.90 -23.18
N PRO A 325 -0.78 -10.22 -22.76
CA PRO A 325 0.15 -9.27 -22.13
C PRO A 325 0.69 -8.25 -23.14
N THR A 326 -0.19 -7.39 -23.65
CA THR A 326 0.14 -6.31 -24.58
C THR A 326 0.30 -4.96 -23.90
N GLU A 327 -0.04 -4.86 -22.60
CA GLU A 327 0.04 -3.62 -21.84
C GLU A 327 1.47 -3.42 -21.33
N ASN A 328 2.10 -2.35 -21.79
CA ASN A 328 3.44 -1.94 -21.33
C ASN A 328 3.32 -1.27 -19.95
N ARG A 329 3.26 -2.07 -18.89
CA ARG A 329 3.52 -1.59 -17.53
C ARG A 329 5.03 -1.60 -17.32
N THR A 330 5.71 -0.57 -17.79
CA THR A 330 7.17 -0.45 -17.66
C THR A 330 7.53 0.34 -16.43
N TRP A 331 8.49 -0.15 -15.67
CA TRP A 331 9.18 0.63 -14.65
C TRP A 331 10.63 0.83 -15.08
N THR A 332 11.22 1.99 -14.76
CA THR A 332 12.64 2.21 -15.01
C THR A 332 13.48 1.27 -14.17
N GLU A 333 14.59 0.76 -14.72
CA GLU A 333 15.47 -0.18 -13.99
C GLU A 333 16.16 0.52 -12.81
N GLU A 334 16.60 1.75 -13.01
CA GLU A 334 17.21 2.56 -11.96
C GLU A 334 16.15 3.43 -11.27
N SER A 335 16.35 3.62 -9.96
CA SER A 335 15.49 4.51 -9.19
C SER A 335 15.76 5.96 -9.55
N VAL A 336 14.67 6.72 -9.75
CA VAL A 336 14.76 8.17 -9.95
C VAL A 336 14.93 8.88 -8.61
N ALA A 337 15.63 10.02 -8.62
CA ALA A 337 15.79 10.81 -7.42
C ALA A 337 14.47 11.49 -7.04
N ILE A 338 14.13 11.42 -5.75
CA ILE A 338 13.04 12.20 -5.15
C ILE A 338 13.59 13.47 -4.48
N THR A 339 12.71 14.37 -4.07
CA THR A 339 13.10 15.53 -3.25
C THR A 339 13.67 15.04 -1.92
N PRO A 340 14.91 15.41 -1.55
CA PRO A 340 15.48 15.07 -0.24
C PRO A 340 14.58 15.53 0.89
N TYR A 341 14.45 14.73 1.96
CA TYR A 341 13.51 15.01 3.05
C TYR A 341 13.70 16.40 3.64
N ASP A 342 14.96 16.84 3.84
CA ASP A 342 15.29 18.15 4.37
C ASP A 342 14.87 19.33 3.46
N GLU A 343 14.70 19.07 2.17
CA GLU A 343 14.31 20.08 1.18
C GLU A 343 12.80 20.11 0.91
N ILE A 344 12.04 19.13 1.43
CA ILE A 344 10.59 19.10 1.29
C ILE A 344 10.00 20.35 1.94
N ALA A 345 9.19 21.08 1.17
CA ALA A 345 8.34 22.15 1.67
C ALA A 345 6.97 21.57 2.05
N ALA A 346 6.59 21.71 3.31
CA ALA A 346 5.34 21.15 3.83
C ALA A 346 4.57 22.15 4.68
N ASP A 347 3.27 21.99 4.74
CA ASP A 347 2.43 22.66 5.71
C ASP A 347 2.55 21.93 7.05
N ILE A 348 2.88 22.65 8.11
CA ILE A 348 2.98 22.11 9.46
C ILE A 348 2.18 22.94 10.45
N VAL A 349 1.65 22.30 11.48
CA VAL A 349 1.15 23.00 12.67
C VAL A 349 2.18 22.92 13.76
N VAL A 350 2.52 24.07 14.31
CA VAL A 350 3.47 24.22 15.42
C VAL A 350 2.69 24.62 16.68
N ARG A 351 2.86 23.85 17.76
CA ARG A 351 2.24 24.09 19.07
C ARG A 351 3.22 24.81 19.98
N ALA A 352 2.83 25.96 20.56
CA ALA A 352 3.65 26.72 21.48
C ALA A 352 2.81 27.55 22.47
N ASP A 353 3.37 27.79 23.67
CA ASP A 353 2.72 28.66 24.67
C ASP A 353 2.61 30.12 24.23
N VAL A 354 3.47 30.56 23.29
CA VAL A 354 3.51 31.96 22.80
C VAL A 354 3.54 31.94 21.27
N PRO A 355 2.38 31.76 20.60
CA PRO A 355 2.29 31.71 19.14
C PRO A 355 2.94 32.84 18.37
N ALA A 356 2.93 34.05 18.94
CA ALA A 356 3.56 35.21 18.32
C ALA A 356 5.06 35.04 18.06
N LYS A 357 5.78 34.19 18.85
CA LYS A 357 7.19 33.89 18.61
C LYS A 357 7.35 33.08 17.33
N ILE A 358 6.41 32.15 17.05
CA ILE A 358 6.44 31.34 15.83
C ILE A 358 6.28 32.20 14.60
N ILE A 359 5.31 33.13 14.60
CA ILE A 359 5.08 34.08 13.50
C ILE A 359 6.33 34.91 13.25
N THR A 360 7.02 35.36 14.32
CA THR A 360 8.24 36.15 14.18
C THR A 360 9.41 35.31 13.65
N ALA A 361 9.60 34.09 14.17
CA ALA A 361 10.71 33.23 13.76
C ALA A 361 10.49 32.61 12.37
N ALA A 362 9.23 32.40 11.94
CA ALA A 362 8.84 31.93 10.61
C ALA A 362 8.79 33.07 9.57
N GLU A 363 9.58 34.16 9.75
CA GLU A 363 9.65 35.24 8.79
C GLU A 363 9.96 34.73 7.37
N GLY A 364 9.11 35.11 6.42
CA GLY A 364 9.20 34.64 5.03
C GLY A 364 8.26 33.47 4.68
N TYR A 365 7.59 32.87 5.67
CA TYR A 365 6.54 31.87 5.46
C TYR A 365 5.15 32.45 5.76
N GLU A 366 4.14 31.97 5.06
CA GLU A 366 2.75 32.29 5.36
C GLU A 366 2.31 31.58 6.65
N CYS A 367 1.83 32.35 7.63
CA CYS A 367 1.38 31.83 8.92
C CYS A 367 -0.11 32.12 9.13
N GLU A 368 -0.84 31.13 9.64
CA GLU A 368 -2.25 31.21 10.00
C GLU A 368 -2.43 30.78 11.47
N VAL A 369 -3.08 31.61 12.27
CA VAL A 369 -3.40 31.32 13.67
C VAL A 369 -4.58 30.37 13.71
N LEU A 370 -4.39 29.15 14.21
CA LEU A 370 -5.45 28.16 14.36
C LEU A 370 -6.10 28.22 15.74
N SER A 371 -5.31 28.52 16.77
CA SER A 371 -5.77 28.70 18.16
C SER A 371 -4.75 29.51 18.98
N ASP A 372 -5.05 29.69 20.28
CA ASP A 372 -4.15 30.38 21.22
C ASP A 372 -2.82 29.62 21.46
N GLU A 373 -2.69 28.36 20.98
CA GLU A 373 -1.47 27.56 21.12
C GLU A 373 -0.97 27.01 19.77
N ALA A 374 -1.63 27.31 18.64
CA ALA A 374 -1.36 26.66 17.37
C ALA A 374 -1.21 27.65 16.21
N ILE A 375 -0.12 27.51 15.47
CA ILE A 375 0.15 28.21 14.22
C ILE A 375 0.35 27.21 13.09
N LEU A 376 -0.39 27.37 12.02
CA LEU A 376 -0.11 26.73 10.73
C LEU A 376 0.96 27.56 10.01
N VAL A 377 2.09 26.94 9.71
CA VAL A 377 3.16 27.49 8.88
C VAL A 377 3.13 26.79 7.55
N LYS A 378 2.89 27.52 6.46
CA LYS A 378 2.70 26.95 5.12
C LYS A 378 4.01 26.89 4.35
N GLY A 379 4.24 25.73 3.70
CA GLY A 379 5.36 25.54 2.79
C GLY A 379 6.74 25.65 3.43
N ILE A 380 6.88 25.43 4.74
CA ILE A 380 8.18 25.46 5.42
C ILE A 380 9.03 24.25 5.01
N ARG A 381 10.32 24.48 4.74
CA ARG A 381 11.24 23.39 4.46
C ARG A 381 11.65 22.65 5.73
N HIS A 382 11.69 21.34 5.67
CA HIS A 382 11.99 20.51 6.83
C HIS A 382 13.30 20.88 7.53
N LYS A 383 14.34 21.27 6.80
CA LYS A 383 15.61 21.73 7.38
C LYS A 383 15.47 23.00 8.25
N ASP A 384 14.43 23.79 8.01
CA ASP A 384 14.21 25.06 8.75
C ASP A 384 13.34 24.81 10.00
N ILE A 385 12.66 23.65 10.11
CA ILE A 385 11.76 23.33 11.24
C ILE A 385 12.53 23.21 12.57
N ALA A 386 13.69 22.58 12.57
CA ALA A 386 14.49 22.39 13.78
C ALA A 386 14.93 23.74 14.38
N SER A 387 15.32 24.70 13.53
CA SER A 387 15.65 26.07 13.96
C SER A 387 14.42 26.77 14.52
N LEU A 388 13.28 26.70 13.79
CA LEU A 388 12.03 27.29 14.23
C LEU A 388 11.60 26.80 15.62
N VAL A 389 11.63 25.48 15.83
CA VAL A 389 11.26 24.86 17.12
C VAL A 389 12.22 25.29 18.24
N SER A 390 13.53 25.28 17.98
CA SER A 390 14.57 25.67 18.97
C SER A 390 14.46 27.15 19.36
N GLU A 391 14.27 28.05 18.40
CA GLU A 391 14.21 29.48 18.64
C GLU A 391 12.94 29.92 19.35
N THR A 392 11.84 29.22 19.12
CA THR A 392 10.52 29.57 19.66
C THR A 392 10.21 28.88 20.99
N GLY A 393 10.91 27.77 21.28
CA GLY A 393 10.58 26.86 22.38
C GLY A 393 9.24 26.17 22.18
N ALA A 394 8.93 25.84 20.93
CA ALA A 394 7.71 25.12 20.58
C ALA A 394 7.65 23.75 21.26
N LYS A 395 6.46 23.34 21.70
CA LYS A 395 6.22 22.05 22.39
C LYS A 395 6.30 20.87 21.41
N SER A 396 5.70 21.03 20.24
CA SER A 396 5.64 20.02 19.18
C SER A 396 5.33 20.65 17.84
N TRP A 397 5.52 19.88 16.79
CA TRP A 397 5.04 20.19 15.45
C TRP A 397 4.59 18.90 14.76
N MET A 398 3.71 19.01 13.78
CA MET A 398 3.25 17.90 12.98
C MET A 398 2.85 18.37 11.58
N HIS A 399 3.02 17.52 10.58
CA HIS A 399 2.50 17.77 9.24
C HIS A 399 1.01 18.08 9.27
N TYR A 400 0.55 18.89 8.30
CA TYR A 400 -0.85 19.28 8.19
C TYR A 400 -1.40 18.97 6.79
N LEU A 401 -2.58 18.35 6.76
CA LEU A 401 -3.31 18.02 5.52
C LEU A 401 -4.72 18.61 5.62
N LYS A 402 -4.96 19.63 4.79
CA LYS A 402 -6.24 20.34 4.74
C LYS A 402 -7.29 19.54 3.99
#